data_9faf0eb5304d735cb1810264947aec4a
#
_entry.id   9faf0eb5304d735cb1810264947aec4a
#
_cell.length_a   1.000
_cell.length_b   1.000
_cell.length_c   1.000
_cell.angle_alpha   90.00
_cell.angle_beta   90.00
_cell.angle_gamma   90.00
#
_symmetry.space_group_name_H-M   'P 1'
#
loop_
_entity.id
_entity.type
_entity.pdbx_description
1 polymer ?
#
loop_
_entity_poly.entity_id
_entity_poly.type
_entity_poly.pdbx_seq_one_letter_code
_entity_poly.pdbx_strand_id
1 'polypeptide(L)'
;LMFTFRGIPCVYYGSEVEFKKGELIDKGTLISLENSGRAYFGDYLEGSVNATDFSEYTASGTVADTLASPLSKHLSKVNAIRRAIPALQKGQYTASSAYVTGGGMSYVRRYTDDNTDSLALVSISSGATFKNIPNGKYIDAVTGDVKYVTDGTLTVPELAKANMRVYVCCASGFTGIDGQIGGDSAYAK
;
A
#
# COMPACT_ATOMS: atom_id res chain seq x y z
N LEU A 1 -2.98 -1.10 -5.31
CA LEU A 1 -3.00 -2.53 -5.60
C LEU A 1 -1.62 -3.17 -5.42
N MET A 2 -0.60 -2.73 -6.12
CA MET A 2 0.74 -3.34 -6.15
C MET A 2 1.31 -3.66 -4.74
N PHE A 3 1.18 -2.76 -3.78
CA PHE A 3 1.70 -2.93 -2.42
C PHE A 3 0.85 -3.83 -1.50
N THR A 4 -0.39 -4.12 -1.86
CA THR A 4 -1.29 -4.97 -1.06
C THR A 4 -1.57 -6.33 -1.70
N PHE A 5 -1.28 -6.46 -3.00
CA PHE A 5 -1.48 -7.69 -3.76
C PHE A 5 -0.34 -8.70 -3.54
N ARG A 6 -0.45 -9.87 -4.15
CA ARG A 6 0.60 -10.92 -4.09
C ARG A 6 1.82 -10.51 -4.92
N GLY A 7 2.97 -11.07 -4.58
CA GLY A 7 4.23 -10.83 -5.26
C GLY A 7 5.07 -9.72 -4.62
N ILE A 8 6.19 -9.43 -5.23
CA ILE A 8 7.14 -8.40 -4.81
C ILE A 8 6.83 -7.13 -5.60
N PRO A 9 6.51 -6.01 -4.94
CA PRO A 9 6.33 -4.74 -5.64
C PRO A 9 7.62 -4.32 -6.34
N CYS A 10 7.53 -3.99 -7.61
CA CYS A 10 8.63 -3.41 -8.36
C CYS A 10 8.17 -2.08 -8.94
N VAL A 11 8.75 -0.99 -8.47
CA VAL A 11 8.52 0.36 -8.98
C VAL A 11 9.66 0.67 -9.93
N TYR A 12 9.33 0.99 -11.18
CA TYR A 12 10.32 1.45 -12.13
C TYR A 12 10.81 2.84 -11.72
N TYR A 13 12.11 3.04 -11.70
CA TYR A 13 12.73 4.29 -11.25
C TYR A 13 12.15 5.52 -11.99
N GLY A 14 11.92 6.60 -11.24
CA GLY A 14 11.28 7.82 -11.73
C GLY A 14 9.75 7.82 -11.67
N SER A 15 9.11 6.63 -11.56
CA SER A 15 7.65 6.55 -11.40
C SER A 15 7.19 7.15 -10.08
N GLU A 16 8.01 7.06 -9.04
CA GLU A 16 7.75 7.58 -7.69
C GLU A 16 7.66 9.11 -7.63
N VAL A 17 8.18 9.77 -8.65
CA VAL A 17 8.18 11.25 -8.74
C VAL A 17 7.49 11.77 -10.00
N GLU A 18 6.78 10.90 -10.71
CA GLU A 18 6.12 11.21 -11.99
C GLU A 18 7.10 11.84 -13.02
N PHE A 19 8.34 11.34 -13.06
CA PHE A 19 9.37 11.87 -13.94
C PHE A 19 8.90 11.91 -15.40
N LYS A 20 8.99 13.08 -16.02
CA LYS A 20 8.51 13.33 -17.39
C LYS A 20 7.06 12.88 -17.64
N LYS A 21 6.18 13.09 -16.68
CA LYS A 21 4.75 12.77 -16.81
C LYS A 21 4.16 13.38 -18.08
N GLY A 22 3.52 12.53 -18.88
CA GLY A 22 2.88 12.94 -20.13
C GLY A 22 3.81 13.02 -21.33
N GLU A 23 5.12 12.80 -21.16
CA GLU A 23 6.07 12.70 -22.26
C GLU A 23 6.30 11.26 -22.71
N LEU A 24 6.50 11.06 -24.00
CA LEU A 24 6.94 9.79 -24.55
C LEU A 24 8.44 9.62 -24.35
N ILE A 25 8.84 8.92 -23.28
CA ILE A 25 10.25 8.76 -22.88
C ILE A 25 10.94 7.55 -23.53
N ASP A 26 10.20 6.58 -24.02
CA ASP A 26 10.73 5.37 -24.67
C ASP A 26 10.48 5.43 -26.17
N LYS A 27 11.34 6.14 -26.87
CA LYS A 27 11.18 6.43 -28.29
C LYS A 27 11.87 5.41 -29.22
N GLY A 28 12.38 4.30 -28.68
CA GLY A 28 13.03 3.23 -29.46
C GLY A 28 14.51 3.05 -29.18
N THR A 29 15.11 2.04 -29.84
CA THR A 29 16.43 1.51 -29.52
C THR A 29 17.62 2.38 -29.92
N LEU A 30 17.41 3.42 -30.75
CA LEU A 30 18.46 4.27 -31.29
C LEU A 30 18.53 5.65 -30.59
N ILE A 31 17.78 5.86 -29.52
CA ILE A 31 17.76 7.14 -28.85
C ILE A 31 18.65 7.07 -27.61
N SER A 32 19.48 8.10 -27.43
CA SER A 32 20.38 8.19 -26.29
C SER A 32 19.60 8.10 -24.97
N LEU A 33 20.22 7.57 -23.92
CA LEU A 33 19.64 7.50 -22.57
C LEU A 33 19.19 8.87 -22.07
N GLU A 34 19.91 9.92 -22.43
CA GLU A 34 19.56 11.31 -22.15
C GLU A 34 18.19 11.68 -22.74
N ASN A 35 17.92 11.32 -23.97
CA ASN A 35 16.65 11.60 -24.64
C ASN A 35 15.52 10.63 -24.26
N SER A 36 15.86 9.42 -23.86
CA SER A 36 14.87 8.44 -23.37
C SER A 36 14.42 8.71 -21.93
N GLY A 37 15.18 9.48 -21.18
CA GLY A 37 14.92 9.78 -19.77
C GLY A 37 15.12 8.58 -18.81
N ARG A 38 15.63 7.46 -19.30
CA ARG A 38 15.74 6.22 -18.50
C ARG A 38 16.81 6.25 -17.42
N ALA A 39 17.87 7.01 -17.61
CA ALA A 39 19.03 7.02 -16.72
C ALA A 39 19.39 8.40 -16.18
N TYR A 40 18.69 9.43 -16.59
CA TYR A 40 18.99 10.81 -16.19
C TYR A 40 17.79 11.48 -15.53
N PHE A 41 17.92 11.78 -14.26
CA PHE A 41 16.88 12.47 -13.48
C PHE A 41 17.05 13.98 -13.47
N GLY A 42 18.10 14.52 -14.08
CA GLY A 42 18.38 15.95 -14.07
C GLY A 42 18.41 16.51 -12.65
N ASP A 43 17.87 17.67 -12.50
CA ASP A 43 17.87 18.43 -11.25
C ASP A 43 16.98 17.83 -10.14
N TYR A 44 16.22 16.77 -10.40
CA TYR A 44 15.33 16.14 -9.42
C TYR A 44 16.04 15.52 -8.21
N LEU A 45 17.32 15.19 -8.35
CA LEU A 45 18.12 14.51 -7.33
C LEU A 45 19.25 15.39 -6.78
N GLU A 46 19.30 16.65 -7.12
CA GLU A 46 20.30 17.56 -6.56
C GLU A 46 20.05 17.83 -5.08
N GLY A 47 21.10 17.71 -4.28
CA GLY A 47 21.04 17.89 -2.84
C GLY A 47 21.56 16.70 -2.07
N SER A 48 21.11 16.55 -0.82
CA SER A 48 21.52 15.45 0.06
C SER A 48 20.33 14.77 0.72
N VAL A 49 20.46 13.48 0.97
CA VAL A 49 19.54 12.68 1.80
C VAL A 49 20.35 11.95 2.85
N ASN A 50 20.03 12.17 4.12
CA ASN A 50 20.61 11.46 5.25
C ASN A 50 19.52 10.64 5.94
N ALA A 51 19.58 9.33 5.82
CA ALA A 51 18.66 8.42 6.48
C ALA A 51 19.28 7.95 7.80
N THR A 52 18.55 8.11 8.90
CA THR A 52 18.94 7.61 10.23
C THR A 52 18.28 6.28 10.54
N ASP A 53 17.11 6.05 9.98
CA ASP A 53 16.36 4.80 10.03
C ASP A 53 15.55 4.65 8.74
N PHE A 54 14.89 3.53 8.59
CA PHE A 54 14.19 3.15 7.35
C PHE A 54 13.03 4.08 6.97
N SER A 55 12.47 4.80 7.90
CA SER A 55 11.39 5.77 7.67
C SER A 55 11.77 7.20 8.06
N GLU A 56 12.91 7.38 8.68
CA GLU A 56 13.39 8.68 9.13
C GLU A 56 14.55 9.14 8.26
N TYR A 57 14.39 10.29 7.64
CA TYR A 57 15.44 10.92 6.84
C TYR A 57 15.33 12.44 6.90
N THR A 58 16.46 13.09 6.63
CA THR A 58 16.50 14.50 6.30
C THR A 58 16.96 14.69 4.86
N ALA A 59 16.38 15.65 4.17
CA ALA A 59 16.74 15.94 2.78
C ALA A 59 16.89 17.44 2.57
N SER A 60 17.78 17.83 1.64
CA SER A 60 18.00 19.21 1.24
C SER A 60 18.12 19.33 -0.29
N GLY A 61 17.96 20.56 -0.83
CA GLY A 61 18.00 20.79 -2.26
C GLY A 61 16.75 20.28 -2.98
N THR A 62 16.80 20.14 -4.32
CA THR A 62 15.66 19.70 -5.13
C THR A 62 15.21 18.27 -4.83
N VAL A 63 16.10 17.43 -4.32
CA VAL A 63 15.71 16.08 -3.86
C VAL A 63 14.71 16.14 -2.69
N ALA A 64 14.77 17.16 -1.83
CA ALA A 64 13.78 17.34 -0.77
C ALA A 64 12.37 17.61 -1.34
N ASP A 65 12.26 18.44 -2.35
CA ASP A 65 10.98 18.72 -3.03
C ASP A 65 10.45 17.49 -3.76
N THR A 66 11.33 16.72 -4.40
CA THR A 66 11.01 15.46 -5.05
C THR A 66 10.41 14.44 -4.05
N LEU A 67 11.07 14.25 -2.91
CA LEU A 67 10.57 13.37 -1.84
C LEU A 67 9.30 13.89 -1.17
N ALA A 68 9.08 15.21 -1.19
CA ALA A 68 7.87 15.84 -0.67
C ALA A 68 6.68 15.78 -1.65
N SER A 69 6.87 15.29 -2.87
CA SER A 69 5.80 15.18 -3.86
C SER A 69 4.64 14.31 -3.36
N PRO A 70 3.39 14.61 -3.78
CA PRO A 70 2.22 13.81 -3.34
C PRO A 70 2.34 12.32 -3.64
N LEU A 71 2.91 11.96 -4.80
CA LEU A 71 3.08 10.57 -5.19
C LEU A 71 4.14 9.86 -4.33
N SER A 72 5.28 10.50 -4.09
CA SER A 72 6.32 9.95 -3.21
C SER A 72 5.78 9.70 -1.80
N LYS A 73 5.04 10.65 -1.24
CA LYS A 73 4.37 10.50 0.05
C LYS A 73 3.35 9.36 0.05
N HIS A 74 2.55 9.24 -1.00
CA HIS A 74 1.59 8.15 -1.16
C HIS A 74 2.30 6.79 -1.19
N LEU A 75 3.35 6.64 -1.99
CA LEU A 75 4.13 5.41 -2.08
C LEU A 75 4.81 5.04 -0.76
N SER A 76 5.36 6.02 -0.05
CA SER A 76 5.92 5.81 1.29
C SER A 76 4.90 5.21 2.25
N LYS A 77 3.67 5.71 2.24
CA LYS A 77 2.61 5.22 3.14
C LYS A 77 2.10 3.83 2.77
N VAL A 78 1.82 3.56 1.51
CA VAL A 78 1.37 2.21 1.12
C VAL A 78 2.47 1.18 1.34
N ASN A 79 3.74 1.60 1.26
CA ASN A 79 4.88 0.75 1.63
C ASN A 79 4.94 0.52 3.14
N ALA A 80 4.70 1.54 3.97
CA ALA A 80 4.62 1.40 5.42
C ALA A 80 3.50 0.41 5.82
N ILE A 81 2.31 0.49 5.20
CA ILE A 81 1.23 -0.48 5.40
C ILE A 81 1.70 -1.91 5.08
N ARG A 82 2.34 -2.11 3.92
CA ARG A 82 2.86 -3.43 3.54
C ARG A 82 3.88 -3.95 4.55
N ARG A 83 4.79 -3.11 5.03
CA ARG A 83 5.83 -3.51 5.98
C ARG A 83 5.30 -3.86 7.36
N ALA A 84 4.25 -3.18 7.81
CA ALA A 84 3.65 -3.41 9.11
C ALA A 84 2.77 -4.68 9.17
N ILE A 85 2.34 -5.20 8.03
CA ILE A 85 1.35 -6.29 7.97
C ILE A 85 1.96 -7.53 7.30
N PRO A 86 2.36 -8.56 8.07
CA PRO A 86 2.96 -9.79 7.54
C PRO A 86 2.12 -10.46 6.44
N ALA A 87 0.80 -10.45 6.58
CA ALA A 87 -0.11 -10.97 5.56
C ALA A 87 0.08 -10.32 4.19
N LEU A 88 0.38 -9.02 4.13
CA LEU A 88 0.61 -8.32 2.86
C LEU A 88 1.97 -8.63 2.25
N GLN A 89 2.95 -8.99 3.08
CA GLN A 89 4.30 -9.33 2.63
C GLN A 89 4.40 -10.77 2.11
N LYS A 90 3.97 -11.72 2.93
CA LYS A 90 4.23 -13.16 2.76
C LYS A 90 2.95 -13.99 2.60
N GLY A 91 1.77 -13.41 2.87
CA GLY A 91 0.52 -14.15 2.97
C GLY A 91 0.01 -14.75 1.66
N GLN A 92 -0.75 -15.81 1.80
CA GLN A 92 -1.55 -16.38 0.73
C GLN A 92 -2.68 -15.42 0.34
N TYR A 93 -3.14 -15.53 -0.89
CA TYR A 93 -4.19 -14.70 -1.49
C TYR A 93 -5.42 -15.54 -1.79
N THR A 94 -6.59 -15.01 -1.48
CA THR A 94 -7.86 -15.54 -1.98
C THR A 94 -8.86 -14.42 -2.29
N ALA A 95 -9.56 -14.57 -3.42
CA ALA A 95 -10.73 -13.77 -3.79
C ALA A 95 -11.96 -14.69 -4.04
N SER A 96 -11.93 -15.88 -3.47
CA SER A 96 -13.06 -16.82 -3.59
C SER A 96 -14.33 -16.21 -3.00
N SER A 97 -15.47 -16.45 -3.67
CA SER A 97 -16.79 -16.02 -3.21
C SER A 97 -17.21 -16.59 -1.85
N ALA A 98 -16.53 -17.65 -1.38
CA ALA A 98 -16.67 -18.15 -0.02
C ALA A 98 -16.17 -17.15 1.03
N TYR A 99 -15.20 -16.30 0.69
CA TYR A 99 -14.56 -15.37 1.60
C TYR A 99 -14.84 -13.91 1.31
N VAL A 100 -15.12 -13.53 0.06
CA VAL A 100 -15.38 -12.15 -0.30
C VAL A 100 -16.39 -12.05 -1.44
N THR A 101 -17.32 -11.10 -1.30
CA THR A 101 -18.27 -10.72 -2.35
C THR A 101 -18.32 -9.18 -2.44
N GLY A 102 -18.57 -8.66 -3.63
CA GLY A 102 -18.61 -7.23 -3.91
C GLY A 102 -18.02 -6.92 -5.29
N GLY A 103 -18.07 -5.65 -5.67
CA GLY A 103 -17.43 -5.17 -6.90
C GLY A 103 -15.94 -4.86 -6.72
N GLY A 104 -15.24 -4.58 -7.81
CA GLY A 104 -13.87 -4.09 -7.78
C GLY A 104 -12.82 -5.12 -7.39
N MET A 105 -11.76 -4.64 -6.75
CA MET A 105 -10.62 -5.45 -6.32
C MET A 105 -10.67 -5.66 -4.81
N SER A 106 -11.31 -6.76 -4.39
CA SER A 106 -11.42 -7.12 -2.98
C SER A 106 -10.91 -8.55 -2.76
N TYR A 107 -10.11 -8.75 -1.70
CA TYR A 107 -9.47 -10.03 -1.43
C TYR A 107 -9.00 -10.14 0.02
N VAL A 108 -8.72 -11.37 0.41
CA VAL A 108 -8.15 -11.71 1.71
C VAL A 108 -6.68 -12.11 1.54
N ARG A 109 -5.84 -11.66 2.46
CA ARG A 109 -4.46 -12.09 2.62
C ARG A 109 -4.28 -12.69 4.00
N ARG A 110 -3.66 -13.87 4.10
CA ARG A 110 -3.32 -14.49 5.38
C ARG A 110 -1.93 -15.09 5.35
N TYR A 111 -1.16 -14.86 6.40
CA TYR A 111 0.13 -15.46 6.66
C TYR A 111 0.13 -16.07 8.03
N THR A 112 0.59 -17.33 8.12
CA THR A 112 0.75 -18.06 9.37
C THR A 112 2.11 -18.74 9.41
N ASP A 113 2.78 -18.64 10.55
CA ASP A 113 3.93 -19.45 10.92
C ASP A 113 3.86 -19.77 12.42
N ASP A 114 4.91 -20.34 13.00
CA ASP A 114 4.92 -20.77 14.41
C ASP A 114 4.65 -19.63 15.41
N ASN A 115 4.91 -18.38 15.02
CA ASN A 115 4.82 -17.20 15.89
C ASN A 115 3.86 -16.13 15.38
N THR A 116 3.33 -16.27 14.16
CA THR A 116 2.58 -15.22 13.50
C THR A 116 1.31 -15.78 12.86
N ASP A 117 0.16 -15.22 13.19
CA ASP A 117 -1.06 -15.35 12.39
C ASP A 117 -1.53 -13.94 12.03
N SER A 118 -1.37 -13.55 10.78
CA SER A 118 -1.71 -12.22 10.28
C SER A 118 -2.76 -12.34 9.18
N LEU A 119 -3.88 -11.64 9.35
CA LEU A 119 -5.00 -11.64 8.41
C LEU A 119 -5.34 -10.20 8.02
N ALA A 120 -5.39 -9.94 6.72
CA ALA A 120 -5.77 -8.64 6.15
C ALA A 120 -6.87 -8.79 5.10
N LEU A 121 -7.88 -7.95 5.22
CA LEU A 121 -9.01 -7.83 4.31
C LEU A 121 -8.83 -6.55 3.49
N VAL A 122 -8.67 -6.68 2.19
CA VAL A 122 -8.36 -5.55 1.30
C VAL A 122 -9.54 -5.29 0.37
N SER A 123 -9.96 -4.02 0.28
CA SER A 123 -10.92 -3.54 -0.71
C SER A 123 -10.42 -2.26 -1.37
N ILE A 124 -10.45 -2.20 -2.70
CA ILE A 124 -9.94 -1.08 -3.51
C ILE A 124 -11.00 -0.66 -4.52
N SER A 125 -11.36 0.63 -4.50
CA SER A 125 -12.29 1.27 -5.45
C SER A 125 -13.70 0.69 -5.46
N SER A 126 -14.11 -0.03 -4.41
CA SER A 126 -15.46 -0.58 -4.28
C SER A 126 -15.75 -0.98 -2.84
N GLY A 127 -17.03 -1.19 -2.52
CA GLY A 127 -17.44 -1.90 -1.33
C GLY A 127 -17.22 -3.41 -1.44
N ALA A 128 -17.16 -4.09 -0.30
CA ALA A 128 -17.03 -5.55 -0.22
C ALA A 128 -17.63 -6.10 1.07
N THR A 129 -18.09 -7.35 1.00
CA THR A 129 -18.46 -8.14 2.19
C THR A 129 -17.52 -9.32 2.31
N PHE A 130 -16.77 -9.37 3.40
CA PHE A 130 -15.90 -10.47 3.77
C PHE A 130 -16.67 -11.43 4.69
N LYS A 131 -16.52 -12.73 4.45
CA LYS A 131 -17.27 -13.81 5.12
C LYS A 131 -16.33 -14.89 5.61
N ASN A 132 -16.81 -15.73 6.56
CA ASN A 132 -16.04 -16.81 7.12
C ASN A 132 -14.67 -16.34 7.68
N ILE A 133 -14.68 -15.15 8.28
CA ILE A 133 -13.51 -14.55 8.91
C ILE A 133 -13.60 -14.70 10.43
N PRO A 134 -12.47 -14.71 11.15
CA PRO A 134 -12.46 -14.77 12.62
C PRO A 134 -13.29 -13.66 13.26
N ASN A 135 -13.99 -13.99 14.35
CA ASN A 135 -14.62 -12.99 15.19
C ASN A 135 -13.57 -12.20 15.98
N GLY A 136 -13.85 -10.93 16.24
CA GLY A 136 -12.99 -10.06 17.03
C GLY A 136 -12.83 -8.66 16.45
N LYS A 137 -11.82 -7.95 16.92
CA LYS A 137 -11.51 -6.57 16.54
C LYS A 137 -10.75 -6.57 15.20
N TYR A 138 -11.14 -5.64 14.33
CA TYR A 138 -10.46 -5.32 13.07
C TYR A 138 -10.16 -3.81 13.03
N ILE A 139 -8.96 -3.45 12.60
CA ILE A 139 -8.54 -2.05 12.44
C ILE A 139 -8.18 -1.81 10.99
N ASP A 140 -8.71 -0.76 10.40
CA ASP A 140 -8.32 -0.32 9.06
C ASP A 140 -6.96 0.41 9.12
N ALA A 141 -5.95 -0.15 8.50
CA ALA A 141 -4.62 0.43 8.43
C ALA A 141 -4.57 1.78 7.71
N VAL A 142 -5.57 2.09 6.87
CA VAL A 142 -5.64 3.32 6.06
C VAL A 142 -6.25 4.48 6.82
N THR A 143 -7.29 4.24 7.60
CA THR A 143 -8.07 5.29 8.28
C THR A 143 -8.05 5.20 9.80
N GLY A 144 -7.65 4.05 10.36
CA GLY A 144 -7.77 3.76 11.78
C GLY A 144 -9.18 3.35 12.22
N ASP A 145 -10.14 3.22 11.28
CA ASP A 145 -11.50 2.76 11.61
C ASP A 145 -11.49 1.39 12.28
N VAL A 146 -12.33 1.23 13.29
CA VAL A 146 -12.42 0.00 14.08
C VAL A 146 -13.76 -0.67 13.88
N LYS A 147 -13.72 -1.96 13.55
CA LYS A 147 -14.91 -2.82 13.46
C LYS A 147 -14.79 -4.03 14.39
N TYR A 148 -15.94 -4.48 14.88
CA TYR A 148 -16.04 -5.71 15.66
C TYR A 148 -16.88 -6.72 14.90
N VAL A 149 -16.30 -7.87 14.62
CA VAL A 149 -16.95 -9.01 13.97
C VAL A 149 -17.42 -9.99 15.02
N THR A 150 -18.69 -10.38 14.95
CA THR A 150 -19.33 -11.32 15.88
C THR A 150 -19.98 -12.51 15.19
N ASP A 151 -20.20 -12.42 13.89
CA ASP A 151 -20.90 -13.41 13.04
C ASP A 151 -20.06 -13.89 11.85
N GLY A 152 -18.73 -13.67 11.91
CA GLY A 152 -17.82 -14.04 10.83
C GLY A 152 -17.92 -13.17 9.58
N THR A 153 -18.57 -11.98 9.67
CA THR A 153 -18.81 -11.12 8.51
C THR A 153 -18.35 -9.68 8.79
N LEU A 154 -17.62 -9.08 7.82
CA LEU A 154 -17.26 -7.67 7.84
C LEU A 154 -17.62 -7.02 6.50
N THR A 155 -18.40 -5.95 6.55
CA THR A 155 -18.77 -5.17 5.37
C THR A 155 -17.99 -3.86 5.31
N VAL A 156 -17.33 -3.65 4.19
CA VAL A 156 -16.73 -2.37 3.78
C VAL A 156 -17.75 -1.65 2.91
N PRO A 157 -18.14 -0.42 3.24
CA PRO A 157 -19.07 0.35 2.41
C PRO A 157 -18.47 0.67 1.03
N GLU A 158 -19.29 1.16 0.13
CA GLU A 158 -18.82 1.56 -1.20
C GLU A 158 -17.72 2.61 -1.09
N LEU A 159 -16.63 2.39 -1.83
CA LEU A 159 -15.47 3.27 -1.88
C LEU A 159 -15.42 3.99 -3.23
N ALA A 160 -15.11 5.27 -3.19
CA ALA A 160 -14.80 6.02 -4.40
C ALA A 160 -13.58 5.41 -5.13
N LYS A 161 -13.51 5.64 -6.43
CA LYS A 161 -12.39 5.19 -7.26
C LYS A 161 -11.04 5.60 -6.65
N ALA A 162 -10.08 4.70 -6.66
CA ALA A 162 -8.74 4.81 -6.10
C ALA A 162 -8.66 4.81 -4.55
N ASN A 163 -9.77 4.81 -3.83
CA ASN A 163 -9.74 4.63 -2.38
C ASN A 163 -9.53 3.16 -2.01
N MET A 164 -8.99 2.96 -0.81
CA MET A 164 -8.65 1.63 -0.29
C MET A 164 -8.99 1.52 1.19
N ARG A 165 -9.33 0.30 1.61
CA ARG A 165 -9.37 -0.12 3.03
C ARG A 165 -8.55 -1.39 3.19
N VAL A 166 -7.86 -1.48 4.32
CA VAL A 166 -7.07 -2.65 4.71
C VAL A 166 -7.39 -2.96 6.18
N TYR A 167 -8.42 -3.75 6.41
CA TYR A 167 -8.79 -4.18 7.76
C TYR A 167 -7.91 -5.34 8.20
N VAL A 168 -7.18 -5.14 9.28
CA VAL A 168 -6.29 -6.14 9.88
C VAL A 168 -6.97 -6.74 11.10
N CYS A 169 -6.96 -8.07 11.20
CA CYS A 169 -7.47 -8.78 12.36
C CYS A 169 -6.57 -8.52 13.58
N CYS A 170 -7.17 -8.00 14.65
CA CYS A 170 -6.53 -7.71 15.93
C CYS A 170 -7.17 -8.53 17.08
N ALA A 171 -7.80 -9.65 16.75
CA ALA A 171 -8.32 -10.59 17.73
C ALA A 171 -7.18 -11.32 18.47
N SER A 172 -7.48 -11.91 19.61
CA SER A 172 -6.52 -12.72 20.36
C SER A 172 -5.93 -13.84 19.48
N GLY A 173 -4.63 -13.99 19.49
CA GLY A 173 -3.88 -14.95 18.66
C GLY A 173 -3.50 -14.42 17.27
N PHE A 174 -3.94 -13.23 16.89
CA PHE A 174 -3.55 -12.61 15.62
C PHE A 174 -2.50 -11.52 15.81
N THR A 175 -1.59 -11.41 14.84
CA THR A 175 -0.66 -10.29 14.72
C THR A 175 -1.40 -9.11 14.09
N GLY A 176 -1.86 -8.22 14.95
CA GLY A 176 -2.65 -7.04 14.58
C GLY A 176 -1.82 -5.79 14.38
N ILE A 177 -2.52 -4.65 14.38
CA ILE A 177 -1.97 -3.29 14.36
C ILE A 177 -2.65 -2.44 15.43
N ASP A 178 -2.01 -1.34 15.85
CA ASP A 178 -2.54 -0.50 16.92
C ASP A 178 -3.46 0.61 16.41
N GLY A 179 -3.42 0.94 15.12
CA GLY A 179 -4.21 2.02 14.53
C GLY A 179 -3.87 2.26 13.06
N GLN A 180 -4.13 3.47 12.60
CA GLN A 180 -3.74 3.95 11.28
C GLN A 180 -2.21 3.89 11.09
N ILE A 181 -1.78 3.43 9.91
CA ILE A 181 -0.35 3.37 9.58
C ILE A 181 0.01 4.53 8.66
N GLY A 182 1.14 5.19 8.97
CA GLY A 182 1.69 6.25 8.13
C GLY A 182 1.12 7.66 8.36
N GLY A 183 0.42 7.88 9.49
CA GLY A 183 -0.02 9.21 9.94
C GLY A 183 -1.20 9.80 9.16
N ASP A 184 -1.62 11.00 9.53
CA ASP A 184 -2.87 11.65 9.11
C ASP A 184 -2.93 12.10 7.66
N SER A 185 -1.88 12.00 6.91
CA SER A 185 -1.91 12.50 5.57
C SER A 185 -2.73 11.60 4.66
N ALA A 186 -3.68 12.18 4.05
CA ALA A 186 -4.60 11.66 3.11
C ALA A 186 -3.94 11.11 1.83
N TYR A 187 -3.49 9.88 1.91
CA TYR A 187 -3.43 9.07 0.72
C TYR A 187 -4.71 8.25 0.71
N ALA A 188 -5.27 7.88 -0.33
CA ALA A 188 -6.49 7.08 -0.37
C ALA A 188 -7.63 7.67 0.50
N LYS A 189 -8.07 8.86 0.18
CA LYS A 189 -9.33 9.40 0.68
C LYS A 189 -10.50 8.68 0.05
#